data_0a4108f836888297d824f9a13411da17
#
_entry.id   0a4108f836888297d824f9a13411da17
#
_cell.length_a   1.000
_cell.length_b   1.000
_cell.length_c   1.000
_cell.angle_alpha   90.00
_cell.angle_beta   90.00
_cell.angle_gamma   90.00
#
_symmetry.space_group_name_H-M   'P 1'
#
loop_
_entity.id
_entity.type
_entity.pdbx_description
1 polymer ?
#
loop_
_entity_poly.entity_id
_entity_poly.type
_entity_poly.pdbx_seq_one_letter_code
_entity_poly.pdbx_strand_id
1 'polypeptide(L)'
;LLIWFESYLKGRSLRVQIGDALSDVISVTSSVVQGSHCGPILFSIFINDIADILDVDFNSYADDIKLFWEINSTKDCERLQKSLERLSKFSIDNHLSLNISKCFVVSFTKRLKRFICHDYKIGGLILERQNETKDLGVTFDGTCSFNSHIDNICRRSKRSLGFVLRNSKDFVNPKTVVTLYSSLVKS
;
A
#
# COMPACT_ATOMS: atom_id res chain seq x y z
N LEU A 1 -14.90 -19.66 -20.64
CA LEU A 1 -14.07 -18.84 -19.73
C LEU A 1 -14.57 -18.95 -18.29
N LEU A 2 -15.85 -18.74 -17.99
CA LEU A 2 -16.41 -18.81 -16.62
C LEU A 2 -16.19 -20.18 -15.99
N ILE A 3 -16.44 -21.27 -16.70
CA ILE A 3 -16.20 -22.66 -16.24
C ILE A 3 -14.71 -22.87 -15.86
N TRP A 4 -13.81 -22.27 -16.63
CA TRP A 4 -12.38 -22.34 -16.36
C TRP A 4 -12.03 -21.61 -15.04
N PHE A 5 -12.56 -20.39 -14.83
CA PHE A 5 -12.34 -19.66 -13.59
C PHE A 5 -12.97 -20.37 -12.39
N GLU A 6 -14.13 -20.99 -12.57
CA GLU A 6 -14.75 -21.78 -11.51
C GLU A 6 -13.85 -22.96 -11.09
N SER A 7 -13.31 -23.71 -12.04
CA SER A 7 -12.35 -24.79 -11.80
C SER A 7 -11.05 -24.28 -11.19
N TYR A 8 -10.58 -23.08 -11.62
CA TYR A 8 -9.37 -22.46 -11.09
C TYR A 8 -9.50 -22.00 -9.62
N LEU A 9 -10.69 -21.60 -9.18
CA LEU A 9 -10.94 -21.06 -7.85
C LEU A 9 -11.46 -22.09 -6.85
N LYS A 10 -12.16 -23.14 -7.29
CA LYS A 10 -12.79 -24.13 -6.41
C LYS A 10 -11.92 -25.37 -6.20
N GLY A 11 -12.18 -26.08 -5.10
CA GLY A 11 -11.59 -27.42 -4.81
C GLY A 11 -10.08 -27.40 -4.61
N ARG A 12 -9.51 -26.27 -4.24
CA ARG A 12 -8.06 -26.10 -4.06
C ARG A 12 -7.58 -26.67 -2.73
N SER A 13 -6.39 -27.18 -2.76
CA SER A 13 -5.66 -27.57 -1.56
C SER A 13 -4.23 -27.06 -1.61
N LEU A 14 -3.63 -26.97 -0.45
CA LEU A 14 -2.26 -26.49 -0.29
C LEU A 14 -1.52 -27.41 0.68
N ARG A 15 -0.23 -27.62 0.43
CA ARG A 15 0.71 -28.18 1.40
C ARG A 15 2.06 -27.49 1.29
N VAL A 16 2.80 -27.44 2.37
CA VAL A 16 4.15 -26.85 2.43
C VAL A 16 5.16 -27.97 2.21
N GLN A 17 6.17 -27.71 1.39
CA GLN A 17 7.29 -28.61 1.16
C GLN A 17 8.60 -27.94 1.61
N ILE A 18 9.39 -28.63 2.42
CA ILE A 18 10.73 -28.20 2.86
C ILE A 18 11.66 -29.39 2.63
N GLY A 19 12.51 -29.29 1.60
CA GLY A 19 13.30 -30.44 1.15
C GLY A 19 12.39 -31.57 0.71
N ASP A 20 12.54 -32.77 1.31
CA ASP A 20 11.71 -33.96 1.03
C ASP A 20 10.49 -34.09 1.98
N ALA A 21 10.39 -33.22 2.97
CA ALA A 21 9.28 -33.24 3.93
C ALA A 21 8.08 -32.47 3.40
N LEU A 22 6.89 -33.10 3.52
CA LEU A 22 5.60 -32.49 3.15
C LEU A 22 4.73 -32.32 4.39
N SER A 23 4.05 -31.18 4.50
CA SER A 23 3.00 -30.99 5.51
C SER A 23 1.72 -31.76 5.16
N ASP A 24 0.78 -31.81 6.10
CA ASP A 24 -0.59 -32.22 5.83
C ASP A 24 -1.24 -31.33 4.76
N VAL A 25 -2.26 -31.86 4.09
CA VAL A 25 -3.05 -31.15 3.10
C VAL A 25 -4.06 -30.25 3.79
N ILE A 26 -4.07 -28.96 3.45
CA ILE A 26 -5.04 -27.98 3.94
C ILE A 26 -5.94 -27.59 2.78
N SER A 27 -7.27 -27.63 2.99
CA SER A 27 -8.24 -27.14 2.01
C SER A 27 -8.23 -25.60 1.97
N VAL A 28 -8.18 -25.04 0.76
CA VAL A 28 -8.21 -23.58 0.53
C VAL A 28 -9.63 -23.19 0.12
N THR A 29 -10.33 -22.52 1.02
CA THR A 29 -11.74 -22.14 0.85
C THR A 29 -11.93 -20.71 0.33
N SER A 30 -10.89 -19.88 0.36
CA SER A 30 -10.92 -18.46 -0.03
C SER A 30 -9.62 -18.05 -0.72
N SER A 31 -9.51 -16.78 -1.12
CA SER A 31 -8.35 -16.18 -1.79
C SER A 31 -8.15 -16.63 -3.26
N VAL A 32 -7.24 -15.97 -3.94
CA VAL A 32 -6.75 -16.36 -5.28
C VAL A 32 -5.43 -17.12 -5.16
N VAL A 33 -5.03 -17.84 -6.21
CA VAL A 33 -3.76 -18.59 -6.23
C VAL A 33 -2.60 -17.60 -6.17
N GLN A 34 -1.85 -17.62 -5.07
CA GLN A 34 -0.70 -16.76 -4.86
C GLN A 34 0.39 -17.07 -5.89
N GLY A 35 0.98 -16.01 -6.47
CA GLY A 35 1.99 -16.11 -7.53
C GLY A 35 1.42 -16.38 -8.93
N SER A 36 0.09 -16.47 -9.10
CA SER A 36 -0.52 -16.59 -10.44
C SER A 36 -0.65 -15.23 -11.13
N HIS A 37 -0.58 -15.22 -12.46
CA HIS A 37 -0.81 -14.02 -13.25
C HIS A 37 -2.26 -13.49 -13.17
N CYS A 38 -3.23 -14.38 -12.97
CA CYS A 38 -4.64 -14.02 -12.85
C CYS A 38 -5.01 -13.45 -11.48
N GLY A 39 -4.25 -13.77 -10.42
CA GLY A 39 -4.57 -13.37 -9.06
C GLY A 39 -4.78 -11.87 -8.87
N PRO A 40 -3.82 -11.01 -9.25
CA PRO A 40 -3.95 -9.56 -9.13
C PRO A 40 -5.14 -8.99 -9.92
N ILE A 41 -5.41 -9.54 -11.12
CA ILE A 41 -6.53 -9.10 -11.97
C ILE A 41 -7.86 -9.44 -11.33
N LEU A 42 -8.02 -10.68 -10.84
CA LEU A 42 -9.23 -11.13 -10.17
C LEU A 42 -9.49 -10.33 -8.87
N PHE A 43 -8.43 -10.03 -8.11
CA PHE A 43 -8.55 -9.19 -6.94
C PHE A 43 -8.97 -7.77 -7.30
N SER A 44 -8.39 -7.18 -8.36
CA SER A 44 -8.77 -5.84 -8.83
C SER A 44 -10.22 -5.78 -9.30
N ILE A 45 -10.72 -6.82 -10.00
CA ILE A 45 -12.13 -6.91 -10.40
C ILE A 45 -13.03 -6.98 -9.16
N PHE A 46 -12.68 -7.80 -8.18
CA PHE A 46 -13.44 -7.97 -6.95
C PHE A 46 -13.51 -6.69 -6.12
N ILE A 47 -12.38 -5.98 -6.00
CA ILE A 47 -12.29 -4.74 -5.23
C ILE A 47 -12.97 -3.55 -5.94
N ASN A 48 -13.19 -3.64 -7.27
CA ASN A 48 -13.78 -2.54 -8.04
C ASN A 48 -15.21 -2.19 -7.61
N ASP A 49 -15.94 -3.11 -7.00
CA ASP A 49 -17.30 -2.87 -6.46
C ASP A 49 -17.30 -1.79 -5.35
N ILE A 50 -16.14 -1.47 -4.78
CA ILE A 50 -15.99 -0.35 -3.85
C ILE A 50 -16.36 0.98 -4.51
N ALA A 51 -16.14 1.15 -5.81
CA ALA A 51 -16.47 2.37 -6.53
C ALA A 51 -17.96 2.74 -6.44
N ASP A 52 -18.84 1.75 -6.39
CA ASP A 52 -20.29 1.95 -6.37
C ASP A 52 -20.80 2.35 -4.98
N ILE A 53 -20.03 2.16 -3.92
CA ILE A 53 -20.44 2.41 -2.54
C ILE A 53 -19.84 3.67 -1.91
N LEU A 54 -18.75 4.20 -2.49
CA LEU A 54 -18.07 5.37 -1.94
C LEU A 54 -18.60 6.67 -2.55
N ASP A 55 -18.79 7.69 -1.71
CA ASP A 55 -19.18 9.05 -2.12
C ASP A 55 -18.01 10.02 -2.16
N VAL A 56 -16.79 9.53 -2.04
CA VAL A 56 -15.53 10.30 -2.04
C VAL A 56 -14.56 9.66 -3.00
N ASP A 57 -13.59 10.43 -3.44
CA ASP A 57 -12.55 9.93 -4.31
C ASP A 57 -11.69 8.89 -3.60
N PHE A 58 -11.25 7.87 -4.32
CA PHE A 58 -10.35 6.86 -3.79
C PHE A 58 -9.34 6.39 -4.85
N ASN A 59 -8.23 5.87 -4.37
CA ASN A 59 -7.26 5.14 -5.18
C ASN A 59 -7.00 3.79 -4.52
N SER A 60 -6.86 2.75 -5.33
CA SER A 60 -6.44 1.43 -4.87
C SER A 60 -5.15 1.00 -5.59
N TYR A 61 -4.25 0.39 -4.85
CA TYR A 61 -3.08 -0.27 -5.38
C TYR A 61 -2.90 -1.60 -4.66
N ALA A 62 -3.19 -2.70 -5.35
CA ALA A 62 -3.32 -4.02 -4.76
C ALA A 62 -4.30 -3.98 -3.56
N ASP A 63 -3.84 -4.30 -2.36
CA ASP A 63 -4.60 -4.30 -1.11
C ASP A 63 -4.63 -2.94 -0.38
N ASP A 64 -3.84 -1.97 -0.83
CA ASP A 64 -3.84 -0.62 -0.26
C ASP A 64 -4.97 0.23 -0.87
N ILE A 65 -5.85 0.76 -0.03
CA ILE A 65 -6.95 1.66 -0.42
C ILE A 65 -6.75 3.01 0.26
N LYS A 66 -6.89 4.09 -0.51
CA LYS A 66 -6.78 5.46 -0.04
C LYS A 66 -8.04 6.21 -0.40
N LEU A 67 -8.74 6.71 0.61
CA LEU A 67 -9.87 7.63 0.44
C LEU A 67 -9.36 9.04 0.62
N PHE A 68 -9.78 9.96 -0.22
CA PHE A 68 -9.42 11.36 -0.11
C PHE A 68 -10.57 12.28 -0.51
N TRP A 69 -10.66 13.41 0.17
CA TRP A 69 -11.69 14.40 -0.07
C TRP A 69 -11.19 15.79 0.34
N GLU A 70 -11.63 16.82 -0.37
CA GLU A 70 -11.36 18.19 0.00
C GLU A 70 -12.24 18.60 1.17
N ILE A 71 -11.64 19.03 2.28
CA ILE A 71 -12.34 19.38 3.52
C ILE A 71 -12.44 20.90 3.64
N ASN A 72 -13.62 21.44 3.36
CA ASN A 72 -13.95 22.88 3.50
C ASN A 72 -14.92 23.13 4.67
N SER A 73 -15.61 22.09 5.14
CA SER A 73 -16.62 22.16 6.20
C SER A 73 -16.68 20.87 7.03
N THR A 74 -17.37 20.91 8.15
CA THR A 74 -17.65 19.71 8.97
C THR A 74 -18.49 18.68 8.23
N LYS A 75 -19.33 19.11 7.29
CA LYS A 75 -20.12 18.20 6.43
C LYS A 75 -19.23 17.35 5.52
N ASP A 76 -18.10 17.90 5.07
CA ASP A 76 -17.13 17.15 4.25
C ASP A 76 -16.43 16.08 5.09
N CYS A 77 -16.15 16.38 6.38
CA CYS A 77 -15.64 15.40 7.31
C CYS A 77 -16.64 14.25 7.53
N GLU A 78 -17.92 14.58 7.72
CA GLU A 78 -18.98 13.58 7.88
C GLU A 78 -19.15 12.72 6.62
N ARG A 79 -19.01 13.31 5.43
CA ARG A 79 -19.07 12.59 4.16
C ARG A 79 -17.92 11.57 4.05
N LEU A 80 -16.71 11.98 4.37
CA LEU A 80 -15.55 11.07 4.40
C LEU A 80 -15.73 9.98 5.47
N GLN A 81 -16.25 10.33 6.65
CA GLN A 81 -16.56 9.36 7.72
C GLN A 81 -17.60 8.31 7.26
N LYS A 82 -18.67 8.73 6.60
CA LYS A 82 -19.68 7.80 6.05
C LYS A 82 -19.09 6.86 5.01
N SER A 83 -18.17 7.35 4.17
CA SER A 83 -17.46 6.50 3.20
C SER A 83 -16.55 5.48 3.88
N LEU A 84 -15.89 5.84 4.99
CA LEU A 84 -15.11 4.88 5.80
C LEU A 84 -16.03 3.81 6.43
N GLU A 85 -17.22 4.18 6.89
CA GLU A 85 -18.19 3.23 7.44
C GLU A 85 -18.71 2.25 6.36
N ARG A 86 -18.98 2.74 5.15
CA ARG A 86 -19.36 1.90 4.00
C ARG A 86 -18.25 0.95 3.60
N LEU A 87 -17.00 1.44 3.56
CA LEU A 87 -15.82 0.59 3.30
C LEU A 87 -15.66 -0.48 4.37
N SER A 88 -15.84 -0.13 5.64
CA SER A 88 -15.78 -1.09 6.75
C SER A 88 -16.87 -2.16 6.62
N LYS A 89 -18.10 -1.77 6.28
CA LYS A 89 -19.19 -2.70 6.04
C LYS A 89 -18.91 -3.62 4.84
N PHE A 90 -18.45 -3.06 3.71
CA PHE A 90 -18.06 -3.85 2.53
C PHE A 90 -17.00 -4.90 2.88
N SER A 91 -16.02 -4.51 3.68
CA SER A 91 -14.96 -5.39 4.15
C SER A 91 -15.51 -6.58 4.94
N ILE A 92 -16.44 -6.33 5.86
CA ILE A 92 -17.11 -7.38 6.67
C ILE A 92 -17.95 -8.29 5.76
N ASP A 93 -18.79 -7.70 4.91
CA ASP A 93 -19.72 -8.42 4.04
C ASP A 93 -18.98 -9.32 3.02
N ASN A 94 -17.76 -8.94 2.63
CA ASN A 94 -16.92 -9.67 1.68
C ASN A 94 -15.78 -10.48 2.35
N HIS A 95 -15.81 -10.63 3.67
CA HIS A 95 -14.80 -11.38 4.43
C HIS A 95 -13.36 -10.87 4.21
N LEU A 96 -13.19 -9.59 3.97
CA LEU A 96 -11.90 -8.91 3.90
C LEU A 96 -11.58 -8.28 5.26
N SER A 97 -10.44 -8.62 5.85
CA SER A 97 -10.04 -8.03 7.14
C SER A 97 -9.26 -6.74 6.93
N LEU A 98 -9.84 -5.59 7.31
CA LEU A 98 -9.10 -4.34 7.40
C LEU A 98 -8.13 -4.38 8.57
N ASN A 99 -6.85 -4.10 8.30
CA ASN A 99 -5.87 -3.96 9.37
C ASN A 99 -5.89 -2.53 9.92
N ILE A 100 -6.77 -2.28 10.90
CA ILE A 100 -6.99 -0.95 11.47
C ILE A 100 -5.72 -0.38 12.10
N SER A 101 -4.82 -1.21 12.63
CA SER A 101 -3.55 -0.75 13.21
C SER A 101 -2.57 -0.16 12.18
N LYS A 102 -2.79 -0.42 10.88
CA LYS A 102 -2.05 0.18 9.77
C LYS A 102 -2.81 1.33 9.10
N CYS A 103 -4.08 1.54 9.49
CA CYS A 103 -4.87 2.64 8.95
C CYS A 103 -4.55 3.94 9.68
N PHE A 104 -4.40 5.02 8.96
CA PHE A 104 -4.09 6.33 9.51
C PHE A 104 -4.67 7.44 8.64
N VAL A 105 -4.68 8.65 9.17
CA VAL A 105 -5.15 9.85 8.50
C VAL A 105 -3.99 10.81 8.27
N VAL A 106 -3.87 11.32 7.05
CA VAL A 106 -2.94 12.41 6.74
C VAL A 106 -3.74 13.59 6.21
N SER A 107 -3.42 14.78 6.69
CA SER A 107 -4.04 16.01 6.21
C SER A 107 -3.03 16.82 5.43
N PHE A 108 -3.36 17.08 4.17
CA PHE A 108 -2.54 17.89 3.29
C PHE A 108 -3.07 19.33 3.26
N THR A 109 -2.30 20.29 3.74
CA THR A 109 -2.69 21.70 3.71
C THR A 109 -1.48 22.63 3.73
N LYS A 110 -1.53 23.68 2.93
CA LYS A 110 -0.60 24.82 3.01
C LYS A 110 -1.10 25.94 3.93
N ARG A 111 -2.37 25.86 4.39
CA ARG A 111 -3.05 26.91 5.15
C ARG A 111 -3.45 26.42 6.53
N LEU A 112 -2.54 26.40 7.48
CA LEU A 112 -2.77 25.94 8.85
C LEU A 112 -3.97 26.63 9.55
N LYS A 113 -4.30 27.88 9.21
CA LYS A 113 -5.41 28.63 9.80
C LYS A 113 -6.81 28.14 9.42
N ARG A 114 -6.95 27.26 8.44
CA ARG A 114 -8.25 26.71 7.97
C ARG A 114 -8.33 25.20 8.13
N PHE A 115 -7.48 24.63 8.93
CA PHE A 115 -7.47 23.19 9.17
C PHE A 115 -8.64 22.77 10.07
N ILE A 116 -9.53 21.91 9.56
CA ILE A 116 -10.61 21.30 10.33
C ILE A 116 -10.12 19.96 10.83
N CYS A 117 -9.90 19.87 12.14
CA CYS A 117 -9.53 18.59 12.77
C CYS A 117 -10.79 17.76 13.02
N HIS A 118 -10.82 16.52 12.55
CA HIS A 118 -11.90 15.57 12.77
C HIS A 118 -11.31 14.19 13.07
N ASP A 119 -11.86 13.51 14.07
CA ASP A 119 -11.43 12.17 14.47
C ASP A 119 -12.17 11.12 13.64
N TYR A 120 -11.52 10.64 12.59
CA TYR A 120 -12.06 9.57 11.75
C TYR A 120 -11.98 8.22 12.44
N LYS A 121 -12.98 7.36 12.19
CA LYS A 121 -13.10 6.05 12.85
C LYS A 121 -13.38 4.94 11.84
N ILE A 122 -12.83 3.75 12.11
CA ILE A 122 -13.18 2.49 11.44
C ILE A 122 -13.49 1.47 12.53
N GLY A 123 -14.65 0.80 12.45
CA GLY A 123 -15.05 -0.18 13.46
C GLY A 123 -15.12 0.37 14.90
N GLY A 124 -15.41 1.68 15.05
CA GLY A 124 -15.44 2.36 16.36
C GLY A 124 -14.06 2.83 16.88
N LEU A 125 -12.97 2.42 16.26
CA LEU A 125 -11.61 2.83 16.64
C LEU A 125 -11.20 4.10 15.93
N ILE A 126 -10.65 5.07 16.66
CA ILE A 126 -10.14 6.32 16.10
C ILE A 126 -8.84 6.02 15.34
N LEU A 127 -8.75 6.54 14.11
CA LEU A 127 -7.54 6.42 13.30
C LEU A 127 -6.47 7.41 13.77
N GLU A 128 -5.23 6.94 13.85
CA GLU A 128 -4.09 7.79 14.18
C GLU A 128 -3.89 8.86 13.10
N ARG A 129 -3.64 10.10 13.52
CA ARG A 129 -3.28 11.18 12.60
C ARG A 129 -1.77 11.29 12.50
N GLN A 130 -1.26 11.16 11.28
CA GLN A 130 0.17 11.26 10.98
C GLN A 130 0.48 12.56 10.22
N ASN A 131 1.66 13.12 10.45
CA ASN A 131 2.13 14.33 9.79
C ASN A 131 2.79 14.03 8.44
N GLU A 132 3.24 12.80 8.25
CA GLU A 132 3.83 12.33 7.00
C GLU A 132 3.44 10.87 6.74
N THR A 133 3.45 10.49 5.48
CA THR A 133 3.22 9.10 5.05
C THR A 133 4.16 8.72 3.94
N LYS A 134 4.49 7.43 3.87
CA LYS A 134 5.23 6.87 2.75
C LYS A 134 4.29 6.11 1.85
N ASP A 135 4.17 6.55 0.61
CA ASP A 135 3.30 5.98 -0.39
C ASP A 135 4.09 5.60 -1.65
N LEU A 136 4.02 4.34 -2.07
CA LEU A 136 4.74 3.79 -3.22
C LEU A 136 6.23 4.22 -3.30
N GLY A 137 6.86 4.29 -2.14
CA GLY A 137 8.28 4.66 -2.01
C GLY A 137 8.54 6.15 -1.81
N VAL A 138 7.56 7.03 -2.03
CA VAL A 138 7.65 8.48 -1.84
C VAL A 138 7.13 8.86 -0.45
N THR A 139 7.86 9.70 0.27
CA THR A 139 7.40 10.27 1.55
C THR A 139 6.73 11.61 1.30
N PHE A 140 5.47 11.72 1.71
CA PHE A 140 4.66 12.93 1.65
C PHE A 140 4.52 13.51 3.05
N ASP A 141 4.80 14.78 3.23
CA ASP A 141 4.47 15.55 4.42
C ASP A 141 3.18 16.35 4.20
N GLY A 142 2.54 16.81 5.27
CA GLY A 142 1.27 17.52 5.23
C GLY A 142 1.27 18.82 4.42
N THR A 143 2.43 19.34 4.04
CA THR A 143 2.60 20.53 3.17
C THR A 143 3.01 20.19 1.74
N CYS A 144 3.27 18.92 1.46
CA CYS A 144 3.84 18.43 0.21
C CYS A 144 5.18 19.13 -0.14
N SER A 145 6.03 19.36 0.87
CA SER A 145 7.35 19.98 0.67
C SER A 145 8.38 19.00 0.12
N PHE A 146 8.17 17.68 0.38
CA PHE A 146 9.08 16.59 0.05
C PHE A 146 10.47 16.65 0.69
N ASN A 147 10.70 17.54 1.65
CA ASN A 147 12.01 17.70 2.27
C ASN A 147 12.47 16.39 2.93
N SER A 148 11.61 15.75 3.73
CA SER A 148 11.89 14.46 4.37
C SER A 148 12.22 13.36 3.34
N HIS A 149 11.53 13.35 2.21
CA HIS A 149 11.79 12.42 1.12
C HIS A 149 13.15 12.64 0.48
N ILE A 150 13.48 13.88 0.14
CA ILE A 150 14.76 14.27 -0.47
C ILE A 150 15.91 13.91 0.47
N ASP A 151 15.81 14.23 1.75
CA ASP A 151 16.82 13.91 2.76
C ASP A 151 17.03 12.38 2.86
N ASN A 152 15.96 11.61 2.83
CA ASN A 152 16.03 10.15 2.85
C ASN A 152 16.73 9.59 1.60
N ILE A 153 16.40 10.09 0.41
CA ILE A 153 17.08 9.69 -0.84
C ILE A 153 18.56 10.03 -0.76
N CYS A 154 18.91 11.27 -0.40
CA CYS A 154 20.29 11.70 -0.28
C CYS A 154 21.08 10.84 0.71
N ARG A 155 20.49 10.51 1.86
CA ARG A 155 21.10 9.65 2.88
C ARG A 155 21.36 8.24 2.35
N ARG A 156 20.38 7.66 1.64
CA ARG A 156 20.51 6.33 1.02
C ARG A 156 21.60 6.33 -0.06
N SER A 157 21.57 7.30 -0.96
CA SER A 157 22.56 7.44 -2.05
C SER A 157 23.98 7.61 -1.50
N LYS A 158 24.19 8.46 -0.47
CA LYS A 158 25.48 8.61 0.21
C LYS A 158 25.96 7.30 0.84
N ARG A 159 25.07 6.52 1.44
CA ARG A 159 25.40 5.21 2.02
C ARG A 159 25.85 4.22 0.93
N SER A 160 25.11 4.14 -0.18
CA SER A 160 25.44 3.30 -1.34
C SER A 160 26.76 3.74 -1.99
N LEU A 161 26.99 5.04 -2.13
CA LEU A 161 28.26 5.58 -2.64
C LEU A 161 29.44 5.16 -1.73
N GLY A 162 29.29 5.32 -0.42
CA GLY A 162 30.31 4.88 0.54
C GLY A 162 30.60 3.38 0.45
N PHE A 163 29.57 2.55 0.20
CA PHE A 163 29.75 1.13 -0.04
C PHE A 163 30.55 0.88 -1.34
N VAL A 164 30.16 1.49 -2.45
CA VAL A 164 30.88 1.37 -3.74
C VAL A 164 32.34 1.77 -3.57
N LEU A 165 32.61 2.95 -3.00
CA LEU A 165 33.98 3.46 -2.84
C LEU A 165 34.89 2.54 -1.97
N ARG A 166 34.34 1.95 -0.90
CA ARG A 166 35.08 1.03 -0.03
C ARG A 166 35.42 -0.29 -0.72
N ASN A 167 34.51 -0.81 -1.55
CA ASN A 167 34.65 -2.14 -2.15
C ASN A 167 35.21 -2.11 -3.58
N SER A 168 35.47 -0.94 -4.17
CA SER A 168 36.01 -0.82 -5.53
C SER A 168 37.46 -0.34 -5.57
N LYS A 169 38.15 -0.28 -4.43
CA LYS A 169 39.55 0.22 -4.36
C LYS A 169 40.53 -0.55 -5.27
N ASP A 170 40.30 -1.86 -5.39
CA ASP A 170 41.18 -2.76 -6.15
C ASP A 170 40.69 -3.00 -7.58
N PHE A 171 39.63 -2.27 -8.03
CA PHE A 171 39.10 -2.43 -9.37
C PHE A 171 39.93 -1.68 -10.40
N VAL A 172 40.64 -2.43 -11.25
CA VAL A 172 41.48 -1.88 -12.30
C VAL A 172 40.68 -1.21 -13.43
N ASN A 173 39.48 -1.71 -13.70
CA ASN A 173 38.66 -1.21 -14.79
C ASN A 173 37.66 -0.11 -14.29
N PRO A 174 37.84 1.17 -14.70
CA PRO A 174 36.96 2.26 -14.29
C PRO A 174 35.50 2.06 -14.70
N LYS A 175 35.25 1.34 -15.81
CA LYS A 175 33.86 1.06 -16.28
C LYS A 175 33.07 0.26 -15.24
N THR A 176 33.70 -0.66 -14.52
CA THR A 176 33.08 -1.43 -13.46
C THR A 176 32.59 -0.52 -12.34
N VAL A 177 33.39 0.45 -11.92
CA VAL A 177 33.01 1.43 -10.88
C VAL A 177 31.83 2.30 -11.34
N VAL A 178 31.87 2.76 -12.61
CA VAL A 178 30.74 3.54 -13.19
C VAL A 178 29.46 2.72 -13.25
N THR A 179 29.54 1.44 -13.60
CA THR A 179 28.38 0.54 -13.62
C THR A 179 27.81 0.37 -12.23
N LEU A 180 28.63 0.12 -11.22
CA LEU A 180 28.21 0.02 -9.81
C LEU A 180 27.58 1.32 -9.31
N TYR A 181 28.17 2.46 -9.63
CA TYR A 181 27.61 3.77 -9.31
C TYR A 181 26.22 3.96 -9.93
N SER A 182 26.09 3.65 -11.21
CA SER A 182 24.83 3.83 -11.94
C SER A 182 23.71 2.91 -11.43
N SER A 183 24.06 1.68 -11.06
CA SER A 183 23.09 0.67 -10.60
C SER A 183 22.72 0.77 -9.11
N LEU A 184 23.64 1.25 -8.25
CA LEU A 184 23.44 1.23 -6.79
C LEU A 184 23.22 2.61 -6.17
N VAL A 185 23.74 3.67 -6.81
CA VAL A 185 23.69 5.03 -6.25
C VAL A 185 22.68 5.90 -6.99
N LYS A 186 22.65 5.76 -8.33
CA LYS A 186 21.79 6.61 -9.18
C LYS A 186 20.40 6.00 -9.41
N SER A 187 20.21 4.72 -9.19
CA SER A 187 18.93 4.01 -9.38
C SER A 187 17.90 4.35 -8.31
#